data_44ea8b2d8514a0e4ea613b44d438a2d1
#
_entry.id   44ea8b2d8514a0e4ea613b44d438a2d1
#
_cell.length_a   1.000
_cell.length_b   1.000
_cell.length_c   1.000
_cell.angle_alpha   90.00
_cell.angle_beta   90.00
_cell.angle_gamma   90.00
#
_symmetry.space_group_name_H-M   'P 1'
#
loop_
_entity.id
_entity.type
_entity.pdbx_description
1 polymer ?
#
loop_
_entity_poly.entity_id
_entity_poly.type
_entity_poly.pdbx_seq_one_letter_code
_entity_poly.pdbx_strand_id
1 'polypeptide(L)'
;DAQGRKADFSNTIILLTSNLGARCLAGQASPLGFGAAAEETARRGKKALQEAKDYFRPELMGRLDDVVLFDPLGPAQLAAIADRLLCELEERAARQGYTLRHTPAAAAALAGDTVPAYGARELRRKVSRAVEQALADRIAAGTARPGVLFVADAAPDGHITLTMGDVAACAS
;
A
#
# COMPACT_ATOMS: atom_id res chain seq x y z
N ASP A 1 4.42 16.87 -28.73
CA ASP A 1 5.02 15.55 -28.76
C ASP A 1 6.30 15.57 -29.61
N ALA A 2 7.05 14.49 -29.67
CA ALA A 2 8.28 14.38 -30.47
C ALA A 2 8.06 14.59 -31.99
N GLN A 3 6.82 14.63 -32.44
CA GLN A 3 6.42 14.86 -33.83
C GLN A 3 5.96 16.31 -34.08
N GLY A 4 6.18 17.22 -33.13
CA GLY A 4 5.84 18.64 -33.26
C GLY A 4 4.35 18.97 -33.13
N ARG A 5 3.50 18.03 -32.75
CA ARG A 5 2.07 18.31 -32.49
C ARG A 5 1.92 19.06 -31.18
N LYS A 6 1.23 20.18 -31.22
CA LYS A 6 0.87 20.97 -30.04
C LYS A 6 -0.33 20.32 -29.35
N ALA A 7 -0.22 20.08 -28.03
CA ALA A 7 -1.34 19.69 -27.20
C ALA A 7 -1.84 20.93 -26.42
N ASP A 8 -3.14 21.11 -26.36
CA ASP A 8 -3.77 22.16 -25.58
C ASP A 8 -4.05 21.65 -24.16
N PHE A 9 -3.47 22.28 -23.15
CA PHE A 9 -3.61 21.97 -21.73
C PHE A 9 -4.49 22.98 -20.98
N SER A 10 -5.17 23.92 -21.68
CA SER A 10 -5.94 25.00 -21.05
C SER A 10 -7.06 24.51 -20.13
N ASN A 11 -7.63 23.32 -20.40
CA ASN A 11 -8.71 22.73 -19.61
C ASN A 11 -8.25 21.46 -18.86
N THR A 12 -7.02 21.44 -18.37
CA THR A 12 -6.46 20.28 -17.67
C THR A 12 -6.10 20.61 -16.22
N ILE A 13 -6.24 19.62 -15.35
CA ILE A 13 -5.66 19.62 -14.00
C ILE A 13 -4.32 18.91 -14.07
N ILE A 14 -3.25 19.61 -13.69
CA ILE A 14 -1.90 19.06 -13.70
C ILE A 14 -1.50 18.69 -12.28
N LEU A 15 -1.23 17.42 -12.03
CA LEU A 15 -0.74 16.92 -10.75
C LEU A 15 0.73 16.49 -10.91
N LEU A 16 1.60 17.11 -10.10
CA LEU A 16 3.00 16.74 -10.00
C LEU A 16 3.24 15.95 -8.72
N THR A 17 3.81 14.77 -8.83
CA THR A 17 4.16 13.95 -7.67
C THR A 17 5.68 13.89 -7.50
N SER A 18 6.16 13.99 -6.26
CA SER A 18 7.58 13.90 -5.91
C SER A 18 7.75 13.15 -4.58
N ASN A 19 8.91 12.55 -4.39
CA ASN A 19 9.32 11.98 -3.12
C ASN A 19 10.31 12.88 -2.35
N LEU A 20 10.42 14.14 -2.73
CA LEU A 20 11.22 15.11 -2.00
C LEU A 20 10.68 15.27 -0.57
N GLY A 21 11.58 15.41 0.38
CA GLY A 21 11.21 15.50 1.79
C GLY A 21 10.79 14.18 2.45
N ALA A 22 10.70 13.08 1.71
CA ALA A 22 10.29 11.78 2.27
C ALA A 22 11.17 11.34 3.46
N ARG A 23 12.48 11.64 3.42
CA ARG A 23 13.41 11.36 4.54
C ARG A 23 13.09 12.21 5.77
N CYS A 24 12.64 13.44 5.60
CA CYS A 24 12.23 14.32 6.68
C CYS A 24 10.95 13.83 7.36
N LEU A 25 10.04 13.20 6.60
CA LEU A 25 8.78 12.67 7.09
C LEU A 25 8.93 11.27 7.73
N ALA A 26 9.86 10.44 7.24
CA ALA A 26 10.06 9.05 7.67
C ALA A 26 10.74 8.89 9.03
N GLY A 27 11.17 9.95 9.70
CA GLY A 27 11.76 9.88 11.04
C GLY A 27 10.77 9.31 12.05
N GLN A 28 11.19 8.30 12.83
CA GLN A 28 10.37 7.72 13.90
C GLN A 28 9.95 8.81 14.90
N ALA A 29 8.66 8.87 15.20
CA ALA A 29 8.17 9.70 16.30
C ALA A 29 8.78 9.18 17.59
N SER A 30 9.62 9.99 18.25
CA SER A 30 10.10 9.68 19.58
C SER A 30 8.89 9.76 20.54
N PRO A 31 8.59 8.73 21.36
CA PRO A 31 7.39 8.72 22.18
C PRO A 31 7.59 9.53 23.45
N LEU A 32 7.78 10.84 23.35
CA LEU A 32 7.92 11.75 24.47
C LEU A 32 6.78 12.77 24.50
N GLY A 33 5.64 12.39 25.10
CA GLY A 33 4.57 13.30 25.52
C GLY A 33 3.48 13.58 24.50
N PHE A 34 2.23 13.66 24.99
CA PHE A 34 1.00 13.85 24.21
C PHE A 34 0.89 15.18 23.41
N GLY A 35 1.78 16.14 23.62
CA GLY A 35 1.82 17.41 22.85
C GLY A 35 2.97 17.46 21.84
N ALA A 36 4.04 16.71 22.04
CA ALA A 36 5.24 16.77 21.22
C ALA A 36 5.07 16.10 19.84
N ALA A 37 4.17 15.15 19.68
CA ALA A 37 3.98 14.43 18.44
C ALA A 37 3.38 15.31 17.32
N ALA A 38 2.39 16.14 17.65
CA ALA A 38 1.76 17.03 16.66
C ALA A 38 2.69 18.16 16.21
N GLU A 39 3.45 18.74 17.16
CA GLU A 39 4.44 19.77 16.84
C GLU A 39 5.60 19.21 16.01
N GLU A 40 6.05 17.99 16.32
CA GLU A 40 7.11 17.33 15.58
C GLU A 40 6.65 16.99 14.14
N THR A 41 5.42 16.52 13.97
CA THR A 41 4.84 16.28 12.64
C THR A 41 4.75 17.57 11.83
N ALA A 42 4.28 18.66 12.45
CA ALA A 42 4.24 19.97 11.79
C ALA A 42 5.64 20.49 11.43
N ARG A 43 6.64 20.27 12.30
CA ARG A 43 8.03 20.64 12.03
C ARG A 43 8.62 19.86 10.87
N ARG A 44 8.35 18.54 10.80
CA ARG A 44 8.77 17.68 9.71
C ARG A 44 8.12 18.08 8.39
N GLY A 45 6.84 18.39 8.41
CA GLY A 45 6.12 18.91 7.24
C GLY A 45 6.74 20.21 6.70
N LYS A 46 7.02 21.18 7.58
CA LYS A 46 7.70 22.43 7.20
C LYS A 46 9.08 22.17 6.59
N LYS A 47 9.86 21.24 7.15
CA LYS A 47 11.18 20.89 6.62
C LYS A 47 11.09 20.22 5.25
N ALA A 48 10.14 19.31 5.05
CA ALA A 48 9.89 18.66 3.76
C ALA A 48 9.46 19.67 2.69
N LEU A 49 8.59 20.62 3.05
CA LEU A 49 8.20 21.70 2.16
C LEU A 49 9.35 22.63 1.79
N GLN A 50 10.23 22.93 2.76
CA GLN A 50 11.43 23.73 2.49
C GLN A 50 12.37 23.02 1.53
N GLU A 51 12.63 21.71 1.72
CA GLU A 51 13.44 20.90 0.81
C GLU A 51 12.87 20.92 -0.62
N ALA A 52 11.53 20.84 -0.76
CA ALA A 52 10.89 20.97 -2.07
C ALA A 52 11.09 22.36 -2.68
N LYS A 53 10.96 23.43 -1.89
CA LYS A 53 11.20 24.80 -2.36
C LYS A 53 12.66 25.05 -2.78
N ASP A 54 13.60 24.42 -2.10
CA ASP A 54 15.02 24.56 -2.42
C ASP A 54 15.41 23.77 -3.69
N TYR A 55 14.67 22.68 -3.96
CA TYR A 55 14.90 21.83 -5.13
C TYR A 55 14.28 22.40 -6.41
N PHE A 56 13.03 22.84 -6.34
CA PHE A 56 12.32 23.39 -7.49
C PHE A 56 12.65 24.88 -7.70
N ARG A 57 12.71 25.29 -8.96
CA ARG A 57 12.92 26.70 -9.28
C ARG A 57 11.75 27.55 -8.77
N PRO A 58 12.03 28.78 -8.27
CA PRO A 58 11.00 29.68 -7.78
C PRO A 58 9.87 29.94 -8.79
N GLU A 59 10.20 29.96 -10.10
CA GLU A 59 9.21 30.18 -11.16
C GLU A 59 8.20 29.04 -11.26
N LEU A 60 8.62 27.79 -11.00
CA LEU A 60 7.71 26.64 -10.95
C LEU A 60 6.86 26.70 -9.70
N MET A 61 7.49 26.95 -8.53
CA MET A 61 6.77 27.04 -7.26
C MET A 61 5.70 28.14 -7.27
N GLY A 62 5.97 29.28 -7.92
CA GLY A 62 5.01 30.37 -8.05
C GLY A 62 3.85 30.11 -9.02
N ARG A 63 3.90 29.02 -9.79
CA ARG A 63 2.83 28.58 -10.71
C ARG A 63 1.97 27.46 -10.18
N LEU A 64 2.37 26.86 -9.06
CA LEU A 64 1.56 25.84 -8.38
C LEU A 64 0.46 26.53 -7.57
N ASP A 65 -0.76 26.07 -7.74
CA ASP A 65 -1.90 26.57 -6.97
C ASP A 65 -1.83 26.09 -5.52
N ASP A 66 -1.35 24.84 -5.29
CA ASP A 66 -1.22 24.27 -3.96
C ASP A 66 -0.11 23.21 -3.91
N VAL A 67 0.43 22.96 -2.71
CA VAL A 67 1.42 21.94 -2.41
C VAL A 67 0.92 21.07 -1.25
N VAL A 68 0.51 19.87 -1.57
CA VAL A 68 -0.03 18.92 -0.61
C VAL A 68 1.06 17.98 -0.11
N LEU A 69 1.25 17.94 1.21
CA LEU A 69 2.11 16.96 1.87
C LEU A 69 1.27 15.74 2.27
N PHE A 70 1.77 14.57 1.93
CA PHE A 70 1.18 13.31 2.38
C PHE A 70 1.87 12.83 3.64
N ASP A 71 1.10 12.48 4.65
CA ASP A 71 1.61 11.89 5.88
C ASP A 71 2.16 10.47 5.61
N PRO A 72 3.17 10.04 6.38
CA PRO A 72 3.62 8.66 6.36
C PRO A 72 2.49 7.70 6.71
N LEU A 73 2.46 6.55 6.03
CA LEU A 73 1.47 5.51 6.32
C LEU A 73 1.73 4.92 7.71
N GLY A 74 0.71 4.93 8.56
CA GLY A 74 0.74 4.23 9.85
C GLY A 74 0.31 2.76 9.73
N PRO A 75 0.42 1.97 10.82
CA PRO A 75 0.04 0.56 10.82
C PRO A 75 -1.42 0.31 10.40
N ALA A 76 -2.35 1.15 10.86
CA ALA A 76 -3.77 1.03 10.50
C ALA A 76 -4.02 1.24 8.99
N GLN A 77 -3.35 2.22 8.38
CA GLN A 77 -3.43 2.46 6.94
C GLN A 77 -2.79 1.32 6.14
N LEU A 78 -1.67 0.78 6.63
CA LEU A 78 -1.03 -0.38 6.00
C LEU A 78 -1.92 -1.62 6.06
N ALA A 79 -2.61 -1.88 7.17
CA ALA A 79 -3.58 -2.97 7.29
C ALA A 79 -4.74 -2.80 6.30
N ALA A 80 -5.30 -1.60 6.20
CA ALA A 80 -6.36 -1.31 5.23
C ALA A 80 -5.89 -1.47 3.76
N ILE A 81 -4.63 -1.12 3.47
CA ILE A 81 -4.04 -1.34 2.14
C ILE A 81 -3.82 -2.84 1.88
N ALA A 82 -3.37 -3.61 2.89
CA ALA A 82 -3.21 -5.06 2.78
C ALA A 82 -4.54 -5.74 2.47
N ASP A 83 -5.59 -5.41 3.22
CA ASP A 83 -6.95 -5.88 3.02
C ASP A 83 -7.44 -5.62 1.59
N ARG A 84 -7.29 -4.38 1.11
CA ARG A 84 -7.66 -4.04 -0.27
C ARG A 84 -6.87 -4.85 -1.31
N LEU A 85 -5.56 -5.04 -1.12
CA LEU A 85 -4.74 -5.83 -2.03
C LEU A 85 -5.15 -7.29 -2.06
N LEU A 86 -5.57 -7.83 -0.92
CA LEU A 86 -6.11 -9.20 -0.81
C LEU A 86 -7.47 -9.30 -1.49
N CYS A 87 -8.37 -8.34 -1.31
CA CYS A 87 -9.63 -8.28 -2.05
C CYS A 87 -9.42 -8.24 -3.57
N GLU A 88 -8.48 -7.41 -4.06
CA GLU A 88 -8.13 -7.36 -5.49
C GLU A 88 -7.61 -8.73 -6.00
N LEU A 89 -6.89 -9.48 -5.14
CA LEU A 89 -6.42 -10.83 -5.45
C LEU A 89 -7.55 -11.85 -5.47
N GLU A 90 -8.48 -11.78 -4.52
CA GLU A 90 -9.70 -12.61 -4.51
C GLU A 90 -10.51 -12.46 -5.78
N GLU A 91 -10.74 -11.22 -6.23
CA GLU A 91 -11.44 -10.94 -7.47
C GLU A 91 -10.71 -11.49 -8.71
N ARG A 92 -9.37 -11.40 -8.73
CA ARG A 92 -8.57 -11.98 -9.81
C ARG A 92 -8.65 -13.50 -9.84
N ALA A 93 -8.57 -14.15 -8.66
CA ALA A 93 -8.73 -15.59 -8.52
C ALA A 93 -10.12 -16.04 -8.98
N ALA A 94 -11.16 -15.32 -8.58
CA ALA A 94 -12.54 -15.62 -8.97
C ALA A 94 -12.75 -15.55 -10.49
N ARG A 95 -12.15 -14.59 -11.17
CA ARG A 95 -12.19 -14.51 -12.65
C ARG A 95 -11.53 -15.73 -13.34
N GLN A 96 -10.64 -16.42 -12.64
CA GLN A 96 -10.00 -17.65 -13.12
C GLN A 96 -10.69 -18.93 -12.61
N GLY A 97 -11.83 -18.81 -11.93
CA GLY A 97 -12.62 -19.93 -11.41
C GLY A 97 -12.15 -20.47 -10.05
N TYR A 98 -11.25 -19.77 -9.36
CA TYR A 98 -10.78 -20.15 -8.02
C TYR A 98 -11.41 -19.27 -6.96
N THR A 99 -11.79 -19.87 -5.83
CA THR A 99 -12.34 -19.14 -4.68
C THR A 99 -11.25 -18.92 -3.65
N LEU A 100 -10.85 -17.65 -3.46
CA LEU A 100 -9.90 -17.22 -2.44
C LEU A 100 -10.62 -16.32 -1.45
N ARG A 101 -10.33 -16.46 -0.17
CA ARG A 101 -10.73 -15.55 0.92
C ARG A 101 -9.55 -15.30 1.82
N HIS A 102 -9.58 -14.20 2.54
CA HIS A 102 -8.59 -13.90 3.57
C HIS A 102 -9.25 -13.54 4.89
N THR A 103 -8.50 -13.69 5.98
CA THR A 103 -8.93 -13.26 7.31
C THR A 103 -8.37 -11.86 7.61
N PRO A 104 -9.02 -11.08 8.50
CA PRO A 104 -8.45 -9.82 8.99
C PRO A 104 -7.07 -10.00 9.64
N ALA A 105 -6.81 -11.17 10.24
CA ALA A 105 -5.53 -11.52 10.80
C ALA A 105 -4.43 -11.60 9.73
N ALA A 106 -4.73 -12.14 8.54
CA ALA A 106 -3.80 -12.17 7.41
C ALA A 106 -3.44 -10.76 6.94
N ALA A 107 -4.43 -9.86 6.82
CA ALA A 107 -4.18 -8.47 6.44
C ALA A 107 -3.30 -7.75 7.46
N ALA A 108 -3.56 -7.92 8.75
CA ALA A 108 -2.75 -7.35 9.84
C ALA A 108 -1.33 -7.91 9.85
N ALA A 109 -1.14 -9.22 9.71
CA ALA A 109 0.17 -9.86 9.68
C ALA A 109 1.01 -9.39 8.47
N LEU A 110 0.40 -9.24 7.30
CA LEU A 110 1.07 -8.71 6.11
C LEU A 110 1.50 -7.25 6.30
N ALA A 111 0.67 -6.43 6.93
CA ALA A 111 0.99 -5.04 7.24
C ALA A 111 2.18 -4.96 8.20
N GLY A 112 2.21 -5.83 9.22
CA GLY A 112 3.23 -5.83 10.26
C GLY A 112 3.16 -4.60 11.18
N ASP A 113 3.99 -4.58 12.23
CA ASP A 113 4.02 -3.52 13.23
C ASP A 113 4.90 -2.33 12.82
N THR A 114 5.72 -2.48 11.80
CA THR A 114 6.67 -1.46 11.34
C THR A 114 6.35 -0.99 9.93
N VAL A 115 6.45 0.32 9.72
CA VAL A 115 6.28 0.90 8.39
C VAL A 115 7.43 0.44 7.49
N PRO A 116 7.13 -0.27 6.37
CA PRO A 116 8.17 -0.72 5.46
C PRO A 116 8.91 0.48 4.83
N ALA A 117 10.21 0.32 4.59
CA ALA A 117 11.06 1.37 4.00
C ALA A 117 10.53 1.89 2.64
N TYR A 118 9.88 1.00 1.89
CA TYR A 118 9.27 1.33 0.58
C TYR A 118 7.74 1.40 0.60
N GLY A 119 7.14 1.53 1.80
CA GLY A 119 5.71 1.72 2.01
C GLY A 119 4.85 0.65 1.34
N ALA A 120 3.73 1.06 0.71
CA ALA A 120 2.76 0.17 0.09
C ALA A 120 3.31 -0.70 -1.06
N ARG A 121 4.44 -0.33 -1.69
CA ARG A 121 5.09 -1.17 -2.72
C ARG A 121 5.67 -2.45 -2.16
N GLU A 122 6.25 -2.36 -0.97
CA GLU A 122 6.77 -3.54 -0.27
C GLU A 122 5.63 -4.44 0.20
N LEU A 123 4.55 -3.84 0.70
CA LEU A 123 3.34 -4.57 1.08
C LEU A 123 2.74 -5.34 -0.11
N ARG A 124 2.64 -4.72 -1.28
CA ARG A 124 2.19 -5.40 -2.50
C ARG A 124 3.08 -6.62 -2.83
N ARG A 125 4.39 -6.49 -2.67
CA ARG A 125 5.32 -7.62 -2.89
C ARG A 125 5.13 -8.72 -1.84
N LYS A 126 4.86 -8.36 -0.58
CA LYS A 126 4.56 -9.35 0.48
C LYS A 126 3.29 -10.13 0.17
N VAL A 127 2.20 -9.44 -0.22
CA VAL A 127 0.94 -10.08 -0.63
C VAL A 127 1.16 -11.02 -1.81
N SER A 128 1.85 -10.56 -2.87
CA SER A 128 2.13 -11.39 -4.04
C SER A 128 2.93 -12.64 -3.68
N ARG A 129 3.98 -12.52 -2.87
CA ARG A 129 4.81 -13.68 -2.47
C ARG A 129 4.07 -14.63 -1.53
N ALA A 130 3.34 -14.10 -0.54
CA ALA A 130 2.75 -14.93 0.51
C ALA A 130 1.45 -15.63 0.06
N VAL A 131 0.65 -15.00 -0.79
CA VAL A 131 -0.67 -15.51 -1.15
C VAL A 131 -0.75 -15.88 -2.64
N GLU A 132 -0.41 -14.94 -3.53
CA GLU A 132 -0.53 -15.16 -4.98
C GLU A 132 0.38 -16.30 -5.47
N GLN A 133 1.65 -16.29 -5.04
CA GLN A 133 2.60 -17.36 -5.38
C GLN A 133 2.15 -18.71 -4.80
N ALA A 134 1.73 -18.75 -3.53
CA ALA A 134 1.26 -19.97 -2.89
C ALA A 134 0.01 -20.56 -3.57
N LEU A 135 -0.90 -19.71 -4.06
CA LEU A 135 -2.04 -20.14 -4.84
C LEU A 135 -1.60 -20.65 -6.21
N ALA A 136 -0.71 -19.95 -6.90
CA ALA A 136 -0.18 -20.34 -8.20
C ALA A 136 0.54 -21.69 -8.14
N ASP A 137 1.35 -21.94 -7.11
CA ASP A 137 2.05 -23.21 -6.90
C ASP A 137 1.05 -24.37 -6.72
N ARG A 138 -0.06 -24.15 -6.02
CA ARG A 138 -1.11 -25.17 -5.85
C ARG A 138 -1.88 -25.43 -7.13
N ILE A 139 -2.12 -24.40 -7.94
CA ILE A 139 -2.72 -24.54 -9.27
C ILE A 139 -1.80 -25.36 -10.17
N ALA A 140 -0.51 -25.01 -10.20
CA ALA A 140 0.49 -25.73 -11.01
C ALA A 140 0.67 -27.18 -10.60
N ALA A 141 0.61 -27.46 -9.28
CA ALA A 141 0.64 -28.83 -8.74
C ALA A 141 -0.66 -29.63 -8.96
N GLY A 142 -1.71 -29.02 -9.54
CA GLY A 142 -3.01 -29.68 -9.74
C GLY A 142 -3.79 -29.94 -8.44
N THR A 143 -3.35 -29.38 -7.31
CA THR A 143 -4.02 -29.51 -6.01
C THR A 143 -5.12 -28.45 -5.84
N ALA A 144 -5.03 -27.34 -6.53
CA ALA A 144 -6.12 -26.35 -6.61
C ALA A 144 -7.06 -26.70 -7.77
N ARG A 145 -8.33 -26.89 -7.45
CA ARG A 145 -9.38 -27.18 -8.43
C ARG A 145 -10.45 -26.08 -8.37
N PRO A 146 -11.12 -25.77 -9.48
CA PRO A 146 -12.28 -24.90 -9.46
C PRO A 146 -13.33 -25.40 -8.44
N GLY A 147 -13.89 -24.49 -7.64
CA GLY A 147 -14.86 -24.81 -6.60
C GLY A 147 -14.26 -25.14 -5.22
N VAL A 148 -12.94 -25.22 -5.10
CA VAL A 148 -12.28 -25.33 -3.79
C VAL A 148 -12.06 -23.94 -3.21
N LEU A 149 -12.42 -23.75 -1.94
CA LEU A 149 -12.15 -22.53 -1.20
C LEU A 149 -10.73 -22.56 -0.64
N PHE A 150 -9.97 -21.51 -0.91
CA PHE A 150 -8.70 -21.24 -0.27
C PHE A 150 -8.86 -20.10 0.72
N VAL A 151 -8.31 -20.26 1.92
CA VAL A 151 -8.31 -19.23 2.95
C VAL A 151 -6.89 -18.86 3.29
N ALA A 152 -6.54 -17.59 3.07
CA ALA A 152 -5.30 -17.01 3.53
C ALA A 152 -5.48 -16.52 4.97
N ASP A 153 -4.71 -17.08 5.89
CA ASP A 153 -4.76 -16.77 7.31
C ASP A 153 -3.37 -16.55 7.89
N ALA A 154 -3.29 -15.89 9.04
CA ALA A 154 -2.05 -15.70 9.77
C ALA A 154 -1.82 -16.86 10.75
N ALA A 155 -0.70 -17.51 10.65
CA ALA A 155 -0.24 -18.45 11.67
C ALA A 155 0.23 -17.70 12.93
N PRO A 156 0.32 -18.37 14.09
CA PRO A 156 0.74 -17.75 15.36
C PRO A 156 2.14 -17.11 15.32
N ASP A 157 2.99 -17.56 14.41
CA ASP A 157 4.34 -17.03 14.15
C ASP A 157 4.35 -15.83 13.18
N GLY A 158 3.18 -15.39 12.71
CA GLY A 158 3.02 -14.27 11.79
C GLY A 158 3.20 -14.62 10.31
N HIS A 159 3.51 -15.89 9.97
CA HIS A 159 3.53 -16.32 8.58
C HIS A 159 2.13 -16.45 8.00
N ILE A 160 2.00 -16.17 6.71
CA ILE A 160 0.72 -16.38 6.01
C ILE A 160 0.64 -17.82 5.53
N THR A 161 -0.44 -18.47 5.91
CA THR A 161 -0.77 -19.83 5.46
C THR A 161 -1.94 -19.78 4.51
N LEU A 162 -1.91 -20.62 3.49
CA LEU A 162 -3.01 -20.82 2.56
C LEU A 162 -3.60 -22.21 2.82
N THR A 163 -4.76 -22.30 3.43
CA THR A 163 -5.45 -23.56 3.75
C THR A 163 -6.60 -23.80 2.78
N MET A 164 -6.94 -25.08 2.57
CA MET A 164 -8.15 -25.44 1.85
C MET A 164 -9.30 -25.52 2.86
N GLY A 165 -10.38 -24.79 2.61
CA GLY A 165 -11.56 -24.77 3.43
C GLY A 165 -12.78 -25.33 2.67
N ASP A 166 -13.79 -25.75 3.43
CA ASP A 166 -15.10 -26.05 2.86
C ASP A 166 -15.87 -24.75 2.65
N VAL A 167 -16.50 -24.59 1.48
CA VAL A 167 -17.32 -23.42 1.12
C VAL A 167 -18.46 -23.21 2.10
N ALA A 168 -18.86 -24.24 2.83
CA ALA A 168 -19.95 -24.20 3.83
C ALA A 168 -19.61 -23.42 5.11
N ALA A 169 -18.33 -23.20 5.42
CA ALA A 169 -17.89 -22.57 6.69
C ALA A 169 -17.81 -21.03 6.65
N CYS A 170 -17.93 -20.39 5.49
CA CYS A 170 -17.79 -18.93 5.33
C CYS A 170 -19.12 -18.18 5.12
N ALA A 171 -20.28 -18.82 5.36
CA ALA A 171 -21.61 -18.23 5.16
C ALA A 171 -22.29 -17.80 6.48
N SER A 172 -21.50 -17.57 7.54
CA SER A 172 -22.05 -17.12 8.84
C SER A 172 -21.53 -15.74 9.21
#